data_691118e9a82a06a459d862b2f0db786e
#
_entry.id   691118e9a82a06a459d862b2f0db786e
#
_cell.length_a   1.000
_cell.length_b   1.000
_cell.length_c   1.000
_cell.angle_alpha   90.00
_cell.angle_beta   90.00
_cell.angle_gamma   90.00
#
_symmetry.space_group_name_H-M   'P 1'
#
loop_
_entity.id
_entity.type
_entity.pdbx_description
1 polymer ?
#
loop_
_entity_poly.entity_id
_entity_poly.type
_entity_poly.pdbx_seq_one_letter_code
_entity_poly.pdbx_strand_id
1 'polypeptide(L)'
;MSLTRNTKAKQAVLEEINRSTYALSQPELFERVKGTCDRVTVYRILDRLVAENKIHRIVNVDGTLNYAACIQCDTHNMHAHDHLHFSCIECKKIECLSEQSVQVQLPSHYQIKELFLTISGICPTCQGD
;
A
#
# COMPACT_ATOMS: atom_id res chain seq x y z
N MET A 1 -2.68 25.44 17.93
CA MET A 1 -1.79 24.51 17.28
C MET A 1 -2.44 23.84 16.12
N SER A 2 -1.96 24.14 14.99
CA SER A 2 -2.52 23.61 13.76
C SER A 2 -2.27 22.11 13.61
N LEU A 3 -1.41 21.55 14.44
CA LEU A 3 -1.08 20.15 14.37
C LEU A 3 -2.26 19.24 14.63
N THR A 4 -3.23 19.72 15.41
CA THR A 4 -4.37 18.91 15.78
C THR A 4 -5.16 18.46 14.55
N ARG A 5 -5.35 19.37 13.62
CA ARG A 5 -6.15 19.08 12.44
C ARG A 5 -5.49 18.02 11.57
N ASN A 6 -4.19 18.21 11.28
CA ASN A 6 -3.47 17.25 10.47
C ASN A 6 -3.36 15.92 11.17
N THR A 7 -3.25 15.94 12.49
CA THR A 7 -3.15 14.71 13.24
C THR A 7 -4.43 13.89 13.13
N LYS A 8 -5.59 14.55 13.19
CA LYS A 8 -6.85 13.84 13.06
C LYS A 8 -7.01 13.24 11.68
N ALA A 9 -6.67 14.00 10.66
CA ALA A 9 -6.77 13.50 9.29
C ALA A 9 -5.82 12.33 9.08
N LYS A 10 -4.59 12.47 9.57
CA LYS A 10 -3.60 11.41 9.43
C LYS A 10 -4.06 10.14 10.13
N GLN A 11 -4.61 10.30 11.32
CA GLN A 11 -5.10 9.16 12.07
C GLN A 11 -6.28 8.50 11.36
N ALA A 12 -7.18 9.29 10.79
CA ALA A 12 -8.32 8.73 10.08
C ALA A 12 -7.88 7.90 8.90
N VAL A 13 -6.91 8.41 8.14
CA VAL A 13 -6.39 7.68 6.99
C VAL A 13 -5.75 6.38 7.43
N LEU A 14 -4.91 6.46 8.46
CA LEU A 14 -4.22 5.27 8.93
C LEU A 14 -5.20 4.22 9.44
N GLU A 15 -6.24 4.65 10.13
CA GLU A 15 -7.24 3.72 10.65
C GLU A 15 -7.96 2.99 9.55
N GLU A 16 -8.28 3.70 8.46
CA GLU A 16 -8.95 3.03 7.34
C GLU A 16 -8.05 1.98 6.72
N ILE A 17 -6.78 2.29 6.58
CA ILE A 17 -5.84 1.33 6.01
C ILE A 17 -5.68 0.13 6.93
N ASN A 18 -5.53 0.37 8.22
CA ASN A 18 -5.36 -0.72 9.18
C ASN A 18 -6.60 -1.60 9.29
N ARG A 19 -7.76 -1.03 9.05
CA ARG A 19 -9.01 -1.78 9.13
C ARG A 19 -9.22 -2.68 7.93
N SER A 20 -8.62 -2.33 6.81
CA SER A 20 -8.83 -3.06 5.58
C SER A 20 -7.95 -4.31 5.52
N THR A 21 -8.50 -5.39 5.00
CA THR A 21 -7.75 -6.62 4.81
C THR A 21 -7.04 -6.64 3.46
N TYR A 22 -7.24 -5.62 2.65
CA TYR A 22 -6.59 -5.51 1.36
C TYR A 22 -6.20 -4.05 1.12
N ALA A 23 -5.35 -3.84 0.13
CA ALA A 23 -4.83 -2.51 -0.15
C ALA A 23 -5.92 -1.60 -0.68
N LEU A 24 -5.81 -0.32 -0.35
CA LEU A 24 -6.79 0.68 -0.76
C LEU A 24 -6.12 1.70 -1.67
N SER A 25 -6.84 2.10 -2.70
CA SER A 25 -6.34 3.11 -3.62
C SER A 25 -6.53 4.50 -3.04
N GLN A 26 -5.88 5.49 -3.66
CA GLN A 26 -6.03 6.86 -3.22
C GLN A 26 -7.49 7.33 -3.28
N PRO A 27 -8.20 7.09 -4.39
CA PRO A 27 -9.60 7.50 -4.42
C PRO A 27 -10.46 6.81 -3.37
N GLU A 28 -10.22 5.52 -3.14
CA GLU A 28 -10.97 4.81 -2.11
C GLU A 28 -10.73 5.42 -0.74
N LEU A 29 -9.49 5.75 -0.45
CA LEU A 29 -9.15 6.34 0.85
C LEU A 29 -9.78 7.71 1.01
N PHE A 30 -9.76 8.51 -0.06
CA PHE A 30 -10.39 9.81 0.01
C PHE A 30 -11.87 9.68 0.31
N GLU A 31 -12.54 8.73 -0.34
CA GLU A 31 -13.96 8.54 -0.11
C GLU A 31 -14.25 8.14 1.33
N ARG A 32 -13.39 7.33 1.90
CA ARG A 32 -13.62 6.84 3.26
C ARG A 32 -13.39 7.91 4.33
N VAL A 33 -12.52 8.88 4.04
CA VAL A 33 -12.25 9.94 5.00
C VAL A 33 -12.83 11.27 4.54
N LYS A 34 -13.74 11.22 3.60
CA LYS A 34 -14.37 12.38 3.04
C LYS A 34 -15.02 13.20 4.15
N GLY A 35 -14.82 14.51 4.10
CA GLY A 35 -15.33 15.36 5.15
C GLY A 35 -14.30 15.68 6.22
N THR A 36 -13.25 14.88 6.30
CA THR A 36 -12.18 15.13 7.26
C THR A 36 -11.14 16.07 6.68
N CYS A 37 -10.81 15.87 5.41
CA CYS A 37 -9.85 16.72 4.73
C CYS A 37 -10.04 16.58 3.24
N ASP A 38 -9.35 17.42 2.48
CA ASP A 38 -9.49 17.40 1.03
C ASP A 38 -8.55 16.35 0.42
N ARG A 39 -8.68 16.20 -0.90
CA ARG A 39 -7.95 15.17 -1.61
C ARG A 39 -6.44 15.37 -1.55
N VAL A 40 -6.00 16.60 -1.71
CA VAL A 40 -4.58 16.88 -1.69
C VAL A 40 -3.99 16.53 -0.33
N THR A 41 -4.73 16.84 0.72
CA THR A 41 -4.27 16.52 2.07
C THR A 41 -4.15 15.01 2.27
N VAL A 42 -5.12 14.24 1.75
CA VAL A 42 -5.04 12.78 1.84
C VAL A 42 -3.76 12.28 1.16
N TYR A 43 -3.48 12.78 -0.03
CA TYR A 43 -2.32 12.32 -0.77
C TYR A 43 -1.02 12.66 -0.04
N ARG A 44 -0.95 13.84 0.56
CA ARG A 44 0.23 14.22 1.33
C ARG A 44 0.40 13.36 2.57
N ILE A 45 -0.73 13.01 3.21
CA ILE A 45 -0.70 12.14 4.37
C ILE A 45 -0.17 10.77 3.98
N LEU A 46 -0.63 10.24 2.85
CA LEU A 46 -0.18 8.94 2.40
C LEU A 46 1.33 8.93 2.14
N ASP A 47 1.84 9.98 1.50
CA ASP A 47 3.27 10.07 1.27
C ASP A 47 4.04 10.09 2.60
N ARG A 48 3.50 10.80 3.58
CA ARG A 48 4.16 10.89 4.87
C ARG A 48 4.13 9.56 5.59
N LEU A 49 3.00 8.86 5.55
CA LEU A 49 2.90 7.57 6.21
C LEU A 49 3.84 6.55 5.58
N VAL A 50 4.02 6.62 4.27
CA VAL A 50 4.97 5.75 3.60
C VAL A 50 6.39 6.09 4.07
N ALA A 51 6.72 7.37 4.14
CA ALA A 51 8.04 7.79 4.57
C ALA A 51 8.31 7.39 6.01
N GLU A 52 7.27 7.28 6.82
CA GLU A 52 7.40 6.88 8.22
C GLU A 52 7.35 5.36 8.39
N ASN A 53 7.24 4.65 7.30
CA ASN A 53 7.19 3.18 7.30
C ASN A 53 5.99 2.62 8.04
N LYS A 54 4.90 3.37 8.09
CA LYS A 54 3.68 2.91 8.72
C LYS A 54 2.77 2.19 7.75
N ILE A 55 2.91 2.50 6.49
CA ILE A 55 2.20 1.83 5.42
C ILE A 55 3.17 1.67 4.26
N HIS A 56 2.82 0.80 3.31
CA HIS A 56 3.63 0.72 2.13
C HIS A 56 2.77 0.95 0.89
N ARG A 57 3.43 1.44 -0.14
CA ARG A 57 2.81 1.75 -1.40
C ARG A 57 2.94 0.57 -2.33
N ILE A 58 1.83 0.23 -2.97
CA ILE A 58 1.79 -0.85 -3.93
C ILE A 58 1.42 -0.25 -5.27
N VAL A 59 2.24 -0.52 -6.29
CA VAL A 59 1.95 -0.05 -7.63
C VAL A 59 1.27 -1.20 -8.38
N ASN A 60 0.00 -0.98 -8.74
CA ASN A 60 -0.72 -1.99 -9.47
C ASN A 60 -0.24 -2.04 -10.91
N VAL A 61 -0.60 -3.12 -11.61
CA VAL A 61 -0.15 -3.31 -12.98
C VAL A 61 -0.67 -2.22 -13.92
N ASP A 62 -1.76 -1.56 -13.55
CA ASP A 62 -2.29 -0.47 -14.35
C ASP A 62 -1.72 0.88 -13.93
N GLY A 63 -0.76 0.89 -13.02
CA GLY A 63 -0.14 2.11 -12.55
C GLY A 63 -0.82 2.78 -11.38
N THR A 64 -1.94 2.24 -10.93
CA THR A 64 -2.67 2.81 -9.80
C THR A 64 -1.90 2.60 -8.51
N LEU A 65 -1.86 3.63 -7.67
CA LEU A 65 -1.21 3.54 -6.38
C LEU A 65 -2.19 3.06 -5.33
N ASN A 66 -1.75 2.06 -4.58
CA ASN A 66 -2.55 1.48 -3.50
C ASN A 66 -1.71 1.43 -2.24
N TYR A 67 -2.37 1.34 -1.09
CA TYR A 67 -1.68 1.43 0.18
C TYR A 67 -2.19 0.37 1.13
N ALA A 68 -1.28 -0.20 1.89
CA ALA A 68 -1.62 -1.25 2.84
C ALA A 68 -0.76 -1.09 4.08
N ALA A 69 -1.27 -1.61 5.19
CA ALA A 69 -0.52 -1.58 6.43
C ALA A 69 0.66 -2.52 6.34
N CYS A 70 1.76 -2.14 6.98
CA CYS A 70 2.99 -2.91 6.95
C CYS A 70 3.15 -3.75 8.20
N ILE A 71 2.14 -4.50 8.53
CA ILE A 71 2.22 -5.31 9.74
C ILE A 71 3.25 -6.41 9.59
N GLN A 72 3.21 -7.07 8.43
CA GLN A 72 4.14 -8.14 8.15
C GLN A 72 5.48 -7.63 7.66
N CYS A 73 5.49 -6.44 7.12
CA CYS A 73 6.73 -5.83 6.66
C CYS A 73 7.36 -5.13 7.83
N ASP A 74 7.91 -5.89 8.70
CA ASP A 74 8.43 -5.35 9.92
C ASP A 74 9.45 -4.27 9.66
N THR A 75 9.50 -3.34 10.57
CA THR A 75 10.43 -2.24 10.47
C THR A 75 11.89 -2.68 10.49
N HIS A 76 12.13 -3.86 10.97
CA HIS A 76 13.49 -4.37 10.99
C HIS A 76 14.04 -4.56 9.60
N ASN A 77 13.17 -4.82 8.66
CA ASN A 77 13.57 -5.04 7.29
C ASN A 77 13.10 -3.91 6.44
N MET A 78 13.71 -2.76 6.65
CA MET A 78 13.30 -1.59 5.92
C MET A 78 13.50 -1.71 4.43
N HIS A 79 14.35 -2.63 4.06
CA HIS A 79 14.62 -2.84 2.64
C HIS A 79 13.76 -3.93 2.05
N ALA A 80 13.01 -4.59 2.88
CA ALA A 80 12.30 -5.78 2.45
C ALA A 80 10.92 -5.44 1.96
N HIS A 81 10.85 -4.64 0.94
CA HIS A 81 9.61 -4.48 0.22
C HIS A 81 9.64 -5.37 -1.01
N ASP A 82 10.32 -6.48 -0.85
CA ASP A 82 10.49 -7.41 -1.97
C ASP A 82 9.49 -8.55 -1.93
N HIS A 83 8.52 -8.50 -1.02
CA HIS A 83 7.49 -9.52 -1.03
C HIS A 83 6.45 -9.20 -2.10
N LEU A 84 5.71 -10.24 -2.46
CA LEU A 84 4.77 -10.12 -3.55
C LEU A 84 3.46 -9.49 -3.13
N HIS A 85 2.86 -8.81 -4.07
CA HIS A 85 1.48 -8.38 -3.95
C HIS A 85 0.71 -9.00 -5.10
N PHE A 86 -0.53 -9.36 -4.85
CA PHE A 86 -1.36 -9.98 -5.86
C PHE A 86 -2.58 -9.13 -6.13
N SER A 87 -2.81 -8.84 -7.39
CA SER A 87 -3.94 -8.02 -7.81
C SER A 87 -4.91 -8.90 -8.59
N CYS A 88 -6.11 -9.07 -8.06
CA CYS A 88 -7.12 -9.89 -8.71
C CYS A 88 -7.86 -9.06 -9.74
N ILE A 89 -7.93 -9.56 -10.96
CA ILE A 89 -8.62 -8.83 -12.03
C ILE A 89 -10.14 -8.96 -11.92
N GLU A 90 -10.61 -9.93 -11.15
CA GLU A 90 -12.06 -10.12 -10.99
C GLU A 90 -12.63 -9.30 -9.87
N CYS A 91 -12.12 -9.46 -8.66
CA CYS A 91 -12.68 -8.74 -7.52
C CYS A 91 -11.93 -7.45 -7.21
N LYS A 92 -10.83 -7.21 -7.90
CA LYS A 92 -10.07 -5.96 -7.79
C LYS A 92 -9.34 -5.78 -6.48
N LYS A 93 -9.28 -6.80 -5.65
CA LYS A 93 -8.56 -6.72 -4.39
C LYS A 93 -7.07 -6.89 -4.64
N ILE A 94 -6.28 -6.17 -3.85
CA ILE A 94 -4.83 -6.32 -3.88
C ILE A 94 -4.40 -6.80 -2.51
N GLU A 95 -3.73 -7.93 -2.49
CA GLU A 95 -3.31 -8.56 -1.24
C GLU A 95 -1.80 -8.58 -1.14
N CYS A 96 -1.33 -8.54 0.09
CA CYS A 96 0.09 -8.67 0.37
C CYS A 96 0.38 -10.13 0.67
N LEU A 97 1.25 -10.72 -0.13
CA LEU A 97 1.68 -12.10 0.09
C LEU A 97 3.03 -12.07 0.78
N SER A 98 3.02 -11.65 2.03
CA SER A 98 4.26 -11.39 2.76
C SER A 98 5.09 -12.63 3.03
N GLU A 99 4.48 -13.80 2.93
CA GLU A 99 5.23 -15.04 3.13
C GLU A 99 6.00 -15.46 1.89
N GLN A 100 5.74 -14.79 0.79
CA GLN A 100 6.40 -15.09 -0.46
C GLN A 100 7.39 -13.99 -0.75
N SER A 101 8.55 -14.36 -1.25
CA SER A 101 9.53 -13.35 -1.63
C SER A 101 10.14 -13.73 -2.96
N VAL A 102 10.59 -12.72 -3.67
CA VAL A 102 11.20 -12.89 -4.97
C VAL A 102 12.52 -12.19 -4.95
N GLN A 103 13.54 -12.88 -5.42
CA GLN A 103 14.86 -12.29 -5.53
C GLN A 103 15.06 -11.79 -6.95
N VAL A 104 15.45 -10.54 -7.06
CA VAL A 104 15.69 -9.92 -8.33
C VAL A 104 17.19 -9.68 -8.47
N GLN A 105 17.75 -10.17 -9.57
CA GLN A 105 19.16 -9.99 -9.83
C GLN A 105 19.35 -9.02 -10.98
N LEU A 106 20.16 -8.03 -10.74
CA LEU A 106 20.48 -7.02 -11.74
C LEU A 106 21.93 -7.13 -12.15
N PRO A 107 22.28 -6.63 -13.34
CA PRO A 107 23.69 -6.55 -13.69
C PRO A 107 24.43 -5.69 -12.68
N SER A 108 25.75 -5.88 -12.60
CA SER A 108 26.55 -5.09 -11.68
C SER A 108 26.43 -3.62 -12.03
N HIS A 109 26.62 -2.78 -11.02
CA HIS A 109 26.56 -1.32 -11.17
C HIS A 109 25.16 -0.74 -11.18
N TYR A 110 24.16 -1.56 -10.97
CA TYR A 110 22.79 -1.06 -10.78
C TYR A 110 22.48 -1.01 -9.30
N GLN A 111 21.84 0.08 -8.88
CA GLN A 111 21.40 0.23 -7.49
C GLN A 111 19.89 0.22 -7.47
N ILE A 112 19.29 -0.63 -6.62
CA ILE A 112 17.87 -0.66 -6.48
C ILE A 112 17.47 0.36 -5.42
N LYS A 113 16.61 1.29 -5.78
CA LYS A 113 16.07 2.24 -4.83
C LYS A 113 14.70 1.83 -4.35
N GLU A 114 13.88 1.32 -5.25
CA GLU A 114 12.55 0.86 -4.92
C GLU A 114 12.25 -0.34 -5.76
N LEU A 115 11.45 -1.24 -5.20
CA LEU A 115 11.07 -2.45 -5.88
C LEU A 115 9.59 -2.70 -5.66
N PHE A 116 8.85 -2.76 -6.75
CA PHE A 116 7.41 -3.02 -6.68
C PHE A 116 7.12 -4.32 -7.41
N LEU A 117 6.66 -5.31 -6.67
CA LEU A 117 6.38 -6.63 -7.22
C LEU A 117 4.89 -6.90 -7.11
N THR A 118 4.19 -6.82 -8.21
CA THR A 118 2.76 -7.06 -8.24
C THR A 118 2.44 -8.04 -9.35
N ILE A 119 1.70 -9.09 -9.00
CA ILE A 119 1.27 -10.09 -9.96
C ILE A 119 -0.23 -9.93 -10.17
N SER A 120 -0.64 -9.95 -11.42
CA SER A 120 -2.04 -9.83 -11.78
C SER A 120 -2.60 -11.18 -12.15
N GLY A 121 -3.78 -11.50 -11.67
CA GLY A 121 -4.39 -12.78 -11.97
C GLY A 121 -5.73 -12.91 -11.33
N ILE A 122 -6.10 -14.13 -10.98
CA ILE A 122 -7.38 -14.40 -10.34
C ILE A 122 -7.15 -15.07 -9.00
N CYS A 123 -7.70 -14.46 -7.95
CA CYS A 123 -7.47 -14.96 -6.59
C CYS A 123 -8.26 -16.26 -6.37
N PRO A 124 -7.89 -17.02 -5.32
CA PRO A 124 -8.55 -18.31 -5.08
C PRO A 124 -10.07 -18.20 -4.95
N THR A 125 -10.54 -17.16 -4.29
CA THR A 125 -11.97 -16.99 -4.10
C THR A 125 -12.70 -16.81 -5.43
N CYS A 126 -12.09 -16.04 -6.33
CA CYS A 126 -12.74 -15.76 -7.60
C CYS A 126 -12.62 -16.91 -8.59
N GLN A 127 -11.73 -17.84 -8.36
CA GLN A 127 -11.61 -19.01 -9.23
C GLN A 127 -12.77 -19.97 -9.02
N GLY A 128 -13.45 -19.79 -7.91
CA GLY A 128 -14.60 -20.62 -7.65
C GLY A 128 -14.22 -21.97 -7.14
N ASP A 129 -14.94 -22.55 -6.59
CA ASP A 129 -14.83 -23.83 -6.12
C ASP A 129 -14.10 -24.23 -5.57
#